data_f962f495d49ba4fc8ae309270511edec
#
_entry.id   f962f495d49ba4fc8ae309270511edec
#
_cell.length_a   1.000
_cell.length_b   1.000
_cell.length_c   1.000
_cell.angle_alpha   90.00
_cell.angle_beta   90.00
_cell.angle_gamma   90.00
#
_symmetry.space_group_name_H-M   'P 1'
#
loop_
_entity.id
_entity.type
_entity.pdbx_description
1 polymer ?
#
loop_
_entity_poly.entity_id
_entity_poly.type
_entity_poly.pdbx_seq_one_letter_code
_entity_poly.pdbx_strand_id
1 'polypeptide(L)'
;MTGDILFLAHRRPFPPDRGDSIRSWNILNALADIAPVHLVSFGEADEAASAALAEVCASVQLIPHRRTKIGAMAASLLSGRPASVELFRSAAFAKAVSAVMAAYPVRVIYAFSGQMAQYAPTGGQGPRFVMDFTDVDSQKFASYAKAGGVSGLANRIEAARLLRFERAVAARADVSLFVSAAEEALFRRVSGLTEPATAVLENGVDLTRFCAGTWPRPQAAGDAPLIVFTGQMDYLPNIDAVTWFAHEVLPLIRDRQADARFAIVGRAPTEAVRALGALPGVIVTGEVPDTRPWLSAAQVVVAPLRIARGIQNKVLEAMASAKAVVASLEAAEGIDACHGKELLIAQTAAAQADAVLSLLHDPARRVAMEAAARAAMEARYSWAAKLAPLASYIGLDTRQVAA
;
A
#
# COMPACT_ATOMS: atom_id res chain seq x y z
N MET A 1 17.83 19.08 -16.83
CA MET A 1 18.75 19.64 -15.82
C MET A 1 19.35 18.47 -15.04
N THR A 2 20.64 18.30 -15.11
CA THR A 2 21.37 17.27 -14.33
C THR A 2 21.55 17.77 -12.90
N GLY A 3 21.19 16.96 -11.92
CA GLY A 3 21.39 17.25 -10.51
C GLY A 3 20.85 16.11 -9.66
N ASP A 4 21.29 16.06 -8.40
CA ASP A 4 21.04 14.94 -7.52
C ASP A 4 19.68 15.06 -6.80
N ILE A 5 19.17 13.95 -6.32
CA ILE A 5 17.91 13.85 -5.57
C ILE A 5 18.23 13.55 -4.11
N LEU A 6 17.69 14.35 -3.20
CA LEU A 6 17.68 14.05 -1.77
C LEU A 6 16.36 13.36 -1.40
N PHE A 7 16.42 12.10 -0.98
CA PHE A 7 15.25 11.32 -0.54
C PHE A 7 15.18 11.29 0.99
N LEU A 8 14.08 11.80 1.55
CA LEU A 8 13.85 11.87 2.99
C LEU A 8 12.78 10.85 3.38
N ALA A 9 13.11 9.86 4.22
CA ALA A 9 12.15 8.83 4.63
C ALA A 9 12.01 8.75 6.15
N HIS A 10 10.78 8.57 6.62
CA HIS A 10 10.47 8.39 8.05
C HIS A 10 10.85 7.01 8.56
N ARG A 11 11.14 6.09 7.67
CA ARG A 11 11.56 4.70 7.93
C ARG A 11 12.45 4.23 6.79
N ARG A 12 13.41 3.37 7.12
CA ARG A 12 14.30 2.70 6.18
C ARG A 12 13.47 1.97 5.09
N PRO A 13 13.74 2.24 3.79
CA PRO A 13 12.99 1.62 2.70
C PRO A 13 13.20 0.10 2.57
N PHE A 14 14.38 -0.42 2.95
CA PHE A 14 14.72 -1.84 2.87
C PHE A 14 14.81 -2.46 4.28
N PRO A 15 14.31 -3.70 4.53
CA PRO A 15 13.59 -4.56 3.59
C PRO A 15 12.17 -4.03 3.29
N PRO A 16 11.64 -4.26 2.07
CA PRO A 16 10.29 -3.87 1.69
C PRO A 16 9.26 -4.89 2.19
N ASP A 17 9.09 -4.96 3.51
CA ASP A 17 8.24 -5.94 4.21
C ASP A 17 6.90 -5.37 4.69
N ARG A 18 6.69 -4.07 4.53
CA ARG A 18 5.46 -3.33 4.93
C ARG A 18 5.03 -2.39 3.81
N GLY A 19 3.76 -1.98 3.83
CA GLY A 19 3.21 -1.12 2.79
C GLY A 19 3.99 0.17 2.55
N ASP A 20 4.42 0.84 3.62
CA ASP A 20 5.24 2.05 3.54
C ASP A 20 6.67 1.79 3.02
N SER A 21 7.32 0.71 3.46
CA SER A 21 8.65 0.34 2.96
C SER A 21 8.60 -0.20 1.53
N ILE A 22 7.56 -0.96 1.16
CA ILE A 22 7.36 -1.39 -0.24
C ILE A 22 7.26 -0.18 -1.17
N ARG A 23 6.40 0.80 -0.82
CA ARG A 23 6.24 2.02 -1.62
C ARG A 23 7.54 2.81 -1.72
N SER A 24 8.15 3.14 -0.57
CA SER A 24 9.37 3.95 -0.54
C SER A 24 10.55 3.28 -1.23
N TRP A 25 10.67 1.95 -1.17
CA TRP A 25 11.68 1.18 -1.87
C TRP A 25 11.53 1.26 -3.40
N ASN A 26 10.32 1.06 -3.91
CA ASN A 26 10.08 1.14 -5.35
C ASN A 26 10.25 2.56 -5.89
N ILE A 27 9.81 3.58 -5.15
CA ILE A 27 10.04 4.98 -5.52
C ILE A 27 11.53 5.31 -5.50
N LEU A 28 12.27 4.86 -4.47
CA LEU A 28 13.71 5.08 -4.36
C LEU A 28 14.47 4.49 -5.57
N ASN A 29 14.13 3.25 -5.96
CA ASN A 29 14.72 2.62 -7.16
C ASN A 29 14.38 3.41 -8.43
N ALA A 30 13.10 3.76 -8.62
CA ALA A 30 12.68 4.53 -9.79
C ALA A 30 13.34 5.92 -9.88
N LEU A 31 13.60 6.57 -8.74
CA LEU A 31 14.37 7.82 -8.69
C LEU A 31 15.84 7.61 -9.01
N ALA A 32 16.44 6.50 -8.55
CA ALA A 32 17.83 6.16 -8.82
C ALA A 32 18.08 5.85 -10.31
N ASP A 33 17.07 5.34 -11.02
CA ASP A 33 17.12 5.17 -12.48
C ASP A 33 17.12 6.52 -13.23
N ILE A 34 16.73 7.62 -12.58
CA ILE A 34 16.65 8.96 -13.20
C ILE A 34 17.90 9.80 -12.89
N ALA A 35 18.35 9.80 -11.63
CA ALA A 35 19.48 10.60 -11.17
C ALA A 35 20.11 10.04 -9.88
N PRO A 36 21.35 10.41 -9.50
CA PRO A 36 21.95 10.00 -8.24
C PRO A 36 21.06 10.38 -7.04
N VAL A 37 20.76 9.41 -6.17
CA VAL A 37 19.91 9.60 -5.00
C VAL A 37 20.73 9.54 -3.71
N HIS A 38 20.53 10.53 -2.85
CA HIS A 38 21.08 10.59 -1.49
C HIS A 38 19.97 10.32 -0.50
N LEU A 39 20.03 9.19 0.21
CA LEU A 39 19.03 8.79 1.19
C LEU A 39 19.39 9.31 2.58
N VAL A 40 18.46 10.03 3.21
CA VAL A 40 18.47 10.29 4.66
C VAL A 40 17.19 9.69 5.25
N SER A 41 17.33 8.71 6.12
CA SER A 41 16.19 7.97 6.67
C SER A 41 16.36 7.70 8.17
N PHE A 42 15.23 7.58 8.87
CA PHE A 42 15.24 6.95 10.18
C PHE A 42 15.36 5.44 10.03
N GLY A 43 16.17 4.83 10.89
CA GLY A 43 16.39 3.40 10.95
C GLY A 43 17.76 3.06 11.52
N GLU A 44 17.96 1.79 11.82
CA GLU A 44 19.25 1.26 12.24
C GLU A 44 19.92 0.56 11.04
N ALA A 45 21.23 0.66 10.96
CA ALA A 45 22.01 -0.04 9.97
C ALA A 45 22.15 -1.51 10.37
N ASP A 46 21.91 -2.39 9.41
CA ASP A 46 22.34 -3.79 9.43
C ASP A 46 23.06 -4.10 8.11
N GLU A 47 23.77 -5.20 8.03
CA GLU A 47 24.61 -5.56 6.89
C GLU A 47 23.80 -5.70 5.59
N ALA A 48 22.67 -6.42 5.64
CA ALA A 48 21.81 -6.64 4.48
C ALA A 48 21.20 -5.36 3.95
N ALA A 49 20.68 -4.50 4.84
CA ALA A 49 20.11 -3.23 4.43
C ALA A 49 21.16 -2.25 3.93
N SER A 50 22.35 -2.23 4.55
CA SER A 50 23.44 -1.35 4.11
C SER A 50 23.92 -1.74 2.71
N ALA A 51 24.05 -3.03 2.41
CA ALA A 51 24.40 -3.53 1.10
C ALA A 51 23.35 -3.16 0.05
N ALA A 52 22.07 -3.50 0.29
CA ALA A 52 20.99 -3.22 -0.66
C ALA A 52 20.81 -1.72 -0.94
N LEU A 53 20.92 -0.87 0.09
CA LEU A 53 20.80 0.57 -0.09
C LEU A 53 22.02 1.18 -0.81
N ALA A 54 23.22 0.64 -0.61
CA ALA A 54 24.43 1.08 -1.29
C ALA A 54 24.43 0.75 -2.79
N GLU A 55 23.72 -0.29 -3.21
CA GLU A 55 23.54 -0.62 -4.63
C GLU A 55 22.67 0.40 -5.37
N VAL A 56 21.73 1.04 -4.66
CA VAL A 56 20.73 1.94 -5.25
C VAL A 56 21.09 3.41 -5.04
N CYS A 57 21.67 3.77 -3.89
CA CYS A 57 21.88 5.16 -3.50
C CYS A 57 23.33 5.59 -3.68
N ALA A 58 23.55 6.81 -4.16
CA ALA A 58 24.87 7.45 -4.21
C ALA A 58 25.42 7.73 -2.80
N SER A 59 24.56 7.98 -1.81
CA SER A 59 24.94 8.01 -0.39
C SER A 59 23.76 7.64 0.51
N VAL A 60 24.05 7.06 1.67
CA VAL A 60 23.06 6.60 2.65
C VAL A 60 23.40 7.12 4.04
N GLN A 61 22.45 7.77 4.69
CA GLN A 61 22.56 8.18 6.10
C GLN A 61 21.34 7.63 6.87
N LEU A 62 21.58 6.66 7.74
CA LEU A 62 20.57 6.07 8.62
C LEU A 62 20.70 6.70 10.01
N ILE A 63 19.62 7.29 10.48
CA ILE A 63 19.57 8.00 11.78
C ILE A 63 18.71 7.20 12.75
N PRO A 64 19.23 6.75 13.90
CA PRO A 64 18.45 6.03 14.89
C PRO A 64 17.24 6.84 15.37
N HIS A 65 16.07 6.22 15.37
CA HIS A 65 14.84 6.82 15.89
C HIS A 65 14.78 6.68 17.42
N ARG A 66 15.11 7.74 18.15
CA ARG A 66 15.25 7.72 19.62
C ARG A 66 14.07 8.37 20.37
N ARG A 67 13.19 9.10 19.67
CA ARG A 67 12.13 9.84 20.34
C ARG A 67 10.95 8.96 20.71
N THR A 68 10.48 9.05 21.95
CA THR A 68 9.34 8.30 22.44
C THR A 68 8.03 9.02 22.15
N LYS A 69 6.92 8.29 22.09
CA LYS A 69 5.57 8.86 21.91
C LYS A 69 5.22 9.84 23.04
N ILE A 70 5.58 9.52 24.29
CA ILE A 70 5.33 10.41 25.44
C ILE A 70 6.12 11.72 25.29
N GLY A 71 7.40 11.63 24.94
CA GLY A 71 8.22 12.83 24.70
C GLY A 71 7.72 13.68 23.52
N ALA A 72 7.18 13.06 22.48
CA ALA A 72 6.57 13.76 21.37
C ALA A 72 5.27 14.46 21.78
N MET A 73 4.43 13.82 22.59
CA MET A 73 3.20 14.44 23.12
C MET A 73 3.52 15.65 24.01
N ALA A 74 4.48 15.55 24.93
CA ALA A 74 4.90 16.66 25.76
C ALA A 74 5.43 17.84 24.92
N ALA A 75 6.27 17.56 23.92
CA ALA A 75 6.76 18.57 23.01
C ALA A 75 5.65 19.20 22.16
N SER A 76 4.66 18.41 21.73
CA SER A 76 3.49 18.90 21.01
C SER A 76 2.65 19.87 21.85
N LEU A 77 2.50 19.63 23.15
CA LEU A 77 1.80 20.53 24.05
C LEU A 77 2.51 21.88 24.17
N LEU A 78 3.84 21.87 24.24
CA LEU A 78 4.65 23.09 24.36
C LEU A 78 4.75 23.86 23.04
N SER A 79 4.91 23.17 21.92
CA SER A 79 5.15 23.79 20.61
C SER A 79 3.87 24.10 19.81
N GLY A 80 2.74 23.50 20.17
CA GLY A 80 1.51 23.55 19.38
C GLY A 80 1.57 22.77 18.05
N ARG A 81 2.69 22.09 17.75
CA ARG A 81 2.86 21.27 16.55
C ARG A 81 2.20 19.89 16.71
N PRO A 82 1.87 19.19 15.61
CA PRO A 82 1.33 17.82 15.70
C PRO A 82 2.29 16.88 16.41
N ALA A 83 1.79 16.03 17.29
CA ALA A 83 2.59 15.04 18.01
C ALA A 83 3.25 14.03 17.08
N SER A 84 2.57 13.65 15.99
CA SER A 84 3.09 12.79 14.94
C SER A 84 4.30 13.41 14.21
N VAL A 85 4.33 14.72 14.01
CA VAL A 85 5.48 15.45 13.44
C VAL A 85 6.61 15.58 14.47
N GLU A 86 6.27 15.90 15.73
CA GLU A 86 7.24 15.98 16.81
C GLU A 86 7.92 14.64 17.09
N LEU A 87 7.21 13.52 16.87
CA LEU A 87 7.78 12.16 17.03
C LEU A 87 9.02 11.96 16.14
N PHE A 88 9.02 12.53 14.95
CA PHE A 88 10.12 12.43 13.99
C PHE A 88 11.06 13.65 14.02
N ARG A 89 11.04 14.47 15.06
CA ARG A 89 11.96 15.60 15.19
C ARG A 89 13.31 15.17 15.75
N SER A 90 14.40 15.39 14.98
CA SER A 90 15.76 15.01 15.31
C SER A 90 16.78 16.04 14.80
N ALA A 91 17.61 16.55 15.69
CA ALA A 91 18.71 17.44 15.30
C ALA A 91 19.77 16.70 14.45
N ALA A 92 19.99 15.41 14.74
CA ALA A 92 20.91 14.58 13.95
C ALA A 92 20.41 14.42 12.51
N PHE A 93 19.11 14.22 12.31
CA PHE A 93 18.51 14.13 10.98
C PHE A 93 18.65 15.47 10.23
N ALA A 94 18.33 16.59 10.88
CA ALA A 94 18.50 17.91 10.29
C ALA A 94 19.95 18.18 9.87
N LYS A 95 20.92 17.79 10.71
CA LYS A 95 22.35 17.91 10.40
C LYS A 95 22.75 17.06 9.20
N ALA A 96 22.22 15.82 9.11
CA ALA A 96 22.46 14.92 7.98
C ALA A 96 21.92 15.52 6.66
N VAL A 97 20.70 16.05 6.68
CA VAL A 97 20.11 16.76 5.52
C VAL A 97 20.98 17.93 5.10
N SER A 98 21.40 18.79 6.05
CA SER A 98 22.27 19.93 5.76
C SER A 98 23.63 19.52 5.20
N ALA A 99 24.20 18.41 5.68
CA ALA A 99 25.46 17.87 5.18
C ALA A 99 25.35 17.40 3.72
N VAL A 100 24.28 16.68 3.38
CA VAL A 100 24.02 16.24 1.99
C VAL A 100 23.81 17.44 1.08
N MET A 101 23.01 18.41 1.49
CA MET A 101 22.76 19.63 0.73
C MET A 101 24.02 20.47 0.47
N ALA A 102 25.00 20.44 1.38
CA ALA A 102 26.26 21.12 1.22
C ALA A 102 27.28 20.36 0.36
N ALA A 103 27.22 19.02 0.37
CA ALA A 103 28.20 18.17 -0.30
C ALA A 103 27.85 17.85 -1.76
N TYR A 104 26.57 17.89 -2.14
CA TYR A 104 26.09 17.43 -3.43
C TYR A 104 25.20 18.47 -4.14
N PRO A 105 25.14 18.45 -5.48
CA PRO A 105 24.36 19.42 -6.27
C PRO A 105 22.86 19.02 -6.28
N VAL A 106 22.24 18.98 -5.10
CA VAL A 106 20.84 18.59 -4.94
C VAL A 106 19.90 19.54 -5.68
N ARG A 107 19.09 19.03 -6.59
CA ARG A 107 18.09 19.78 -7.37
C ARG A 107 16.66 19.40 -7.02
N VAL A 108 16.47 18.23 -6.42
CA VAL A 108 15.16 17.73 -6.01
C VAL A 108 15.24 17.25 -4.57
N ILE A 109 14.25 17.61 -3.77
CA ILE A 109 14.01 17.02 -2.45
C ILE A 109 12.70 16.25 -2.53
N TYR A 110 12.77 14.94 -2.37
CA TYR A 110 11.62 14.07 -2.28
C TYR A 110 11.39 13.68 -0.82
N ALA A 111 10.33 14.21 -0.21
CA ALA A 111 9.98 13.86 1.17
C ALA A 111 8.87 12.80 1.18
N PHE A 112 9.18 11.62 1.68
CA PHE A 112 8.25 10.51 1.82
C PHE A 112 7.62 10.49 3.21
N SER A 113 6.29 10.61 3.28
CA SER A 113 5.46 10.81 4.47
C SER A 113 5.51 12.25 5.03
N GLY A 114 4.34 12.78 5.40
CA GLY A 114 4.15 14.18 5.80
C GLY A 114 5.12 14.69 6.87
N GLN A 115 5.47 13.84 7.84
CA GLN A 115 6.38 14.16 8.93
C GLN A 115 7.78 14.57 8.47
N MET A 116 8.22 14.10 7.29
CA MET A 116 9.55 14.36 6.75
C MET A 116 9.68 15.76 6.14
N ALA A 117 8.55 16.36 5.78
CA ALA A 117 8.52 17.72 5.27
C ALA A 117 9.16 18.76 6.22
N GLN A 118 9.23 18.48 7.53
CA GLN A 118 9.87 19.35 8.50
C GLN A 118 11.38 19.58 8.24
N TYR A 119 12.00 18.74 7.41
CA TYR A 119 13.41 18.81 7.05
C TYR A 119 13.67 19.42 5.68
N ALA A 120 12.63 19.60 4.87
CA ALA A 120 12.76 20.30 3.59
C ALA A 120 12.91 21.81 3.83
N PRO A 121 13.81 22.50 3.10
CA PRO A 121 13.99 23.94 3.20
C PRO A 121 12.71 24.74 3.01
N THR A 122 12.61 25.91 3.63
CA THR A 122 11.42 26.78 3.62
C THR A 122 11.55 28.02 2.72
N GLY A 123 12.61 28.13 1.93
CA GLY A 123 12.88 29.33 1.09
C GLY A 123 12.65 29.07 -0.41
N GLY A 124 12.12 30.07 -1.11
CA GLY A 124 11.60 29.99 -2.49
C GLY A 124 12.62 29.91 -3.64
N GLN A 125 13.94 29.77 -3.39
CA GLN A 125 14.98 29.61 -4.43
C GLN A 125 15.85 28.36 -4.16
N GLY A 126 15.24 27.28 -3.71
CA GLY A 126 15.90 26.01 -3.41
C GLY A 126 15.66 24.92 -4.47
N PRO A 127 16.09 23.70 -4.18
CA PRO A 127 15.70 22.52 -4.96
C PRO A 127 14.19 22.36 -5.07
N ARG A 128 13.72 21.77 -6.18
CA ARG A 128 12.31 21.39 -6.35
C ARG A 128 11.88 20.49 -5.19
N PHE A 129 10.78 20.85 -4.53
CA PHE A 129 10.27 20.12 -3.38
C PHE A 129 9.05 19.29 -3.74
N VAL A 130 9.20 17.96 -3.74
CA VAL A 130 8.14 16.97 -3.96
C VAL A 130 7.76 16.39 -2.60
N MET A 131 6.48 16.54 -2.24
CA MET A 131 5.92 15.99 -1.02
C MET A 131 5.05 14.77 -1.33
N ASP A 132 5.46 13.58 -0.95
CA ASP A 132 4.60 12.39 -1.00
C ASP A 132 3.93 12.19 0.36
N PHE A 133 2.69 12.66 0.46
CA PHE A 133 1.87 12.46 1.67
C PHE A 133 1.43 11.03 1.82
N THR A 134 1.28 10.29 0.70
CA THR A 134 0.66 8.97 0.62
C THR A 134 -0.84 9.05 0.94
N ASP A 135 -1.21 9.31 2.20
CA ASP A 135 -2.58 9.45 2.71
C ASP A 135 -2.78 10.81 3.38
N VAL A 136 -4.03 11.19 3.61
CA VAL A 136 -4.37 12.39 4.39
C VAL A 136 -4.44 12.03 5.88
N ASP A 137 -3.29 12.07 6.56
CA ASP A 137 -3.16 11.65 7.96
C ASP A 137 -4.08 12.43 8.91
N SER A 138 -4.32 13.73 8.65
CA SER A 138 -5.27 14.51 9.45
C SER A 138 -6.67 13.91 9.47
N GLN A 139 -7.14 13.33 8.36
CA GLN A 139 -8.46 12.70 8.26
C GLN A 139 -8.51 11.33 8.92
N LYS A 140 -7.39 10.63 8.97
CA LYS A 140 -7.24 9.40 9.74
C LYS A 140 -7.42 9.68 11.24
N PHE A 141 -6.75 10.71 11.78
CA PHE A 141 -6.96 11.13 13.17
C PHE A 141 -8.37 11.68 13.42
N ALA A 142 -8.96 12.40 12.45
CA ALA A 142 -10.35 12.83 12.53
C ALA A 142 -11.34 11.65 12.62
N SER A 143 -11.05 10.54 11.94
CA SER A 143 -11.86 9.31 12.05
C SER A 143 -11.72 8.67 13.44
N TYR A 144 -10.51 8.62 13.99
CA TYR A 144 -10.29 8.11 15.35
C TYR A 144 -10.95 8.98 16.45
N ALA A 145 -11.10 10.28 16.19
CA ALA A 145 -11.78 11.20 17.10
C ALA A 145 -13.27 10.85 17.33
N LYS A 146 -13.89 10.10 16.41
CA LYS A 146 -15.29 9.64 16.53
C LYS A 146 -15.50 8.63 17.65
N ALA A 147 -14.44 7.97 18.14
CA ALA A 147 -14.51 7.03 19.25
C ALA A 147 -14.88 7.67 20.60
N GLY A 148 -14.82 9.03 20.71
CA GLY A 148 -15.20 9.78 21.91
C GLY A 148 -14.20 9.68 23.07
N GLY A 149 -14.58 10.23 24.23
CA GLY A 149 -13.75 10.22 25.42
C GLY A 149 -12.49 11.09 25.32
N VAL A 150 -11.56 10.90 26.26
CA VAL A 150 -10.27 11.66 26.31
C VAL A 150 -9.42 11.39 25.08
N SER A 151 -9.37 10.14 24.62
CA SER A 151 -8.64 9.77 23.40
C SER A 151 -9.24 10.41 22.14
N GLY A 152 -10.56 10.52 22.05
CA GLY A 152 -11.27 11.22 20.98
C GLY A 152 -10.94 12.69 20.93
N LEU A 153 -10.85 13.36 22.09
CA LEU A 153 -10.46 14.78 22.18
C LEU A 153 -9.00 14.97 21.73
N ALA A 154 -8.07 14.11 22.19
CA ALA A 154 -6.68 14.16 21.78
C ALA A 154 -6.51 13.96 20.26
N ASN A 155 -7.22 12.99 19.68
CA ASN A 155 -7.23 12.76 18.23
C ASN A 155 -7.82 13.94 17.44
N ARG A 156 -8.85 14.63 17.97
CA ARG A 156 -9.42 15.85 17.36
C ARG A 156 -8.41 16.99 17.32
N ILE A 157 -7.67 17.20 18.40
CA ILE A 157 -6.60 18.22 18.48
C ILE A 157 -5.50 17.86 17.49
N GLU A 158 -5.05 16.62 17.45
CA GLU A 158 -4.02 16.15 16.53
C GLU A 158 -4.46 16.33 15.08
N ALA A 159 -5.69 15.92 14.72
CA ALA A 159 -6.25 16.10 13.38
C ALA A 159 -6.23 17.56 12.94
N ALA A 160 -6.65 18.49 13.80
CA ALA A 160 -6.67 19.91 13.49
C ALA A 160 -5.26 20.51 13.32
N ARG A 161 -4.28 20.05 14.13
CA ARG A 161 -2.88 20.47 14.01
C ARG A 161 -2.23 19.91 12.77
N LEU A 162 -2.47 18.62 12.47
CA LEU A 162 -1.98 17.96 11.25
C LEU A 162 -2.51 18.62 10.00
N LEU A 163 -3.81 18.91 9.92
CA LEU A 163 -4.39 19.57 8.75
C LEU A 163 -3.73 20.94 8.49
N ARG A 164 -3.45 21.70 9.56
CA ARG A 164 -2.72 22.98 9.42
C ARG A 164 -1.28 22.75 8.91
N PHE A 165 -0.62 21.71 9.42
CA PHE A 165 0.73 21.37 8.99
C PHE A 165 0.74 20.88 7.53
N GLU A 166 -0.15 19.95 7.16
CA GLU A 166 -0.30 19.43 5.79
C GLU A 166 -0.58 20.58 4.79
N ARG A 167 -1.48 21.52 5.14
CA ARG A 167 -1.73 22.71 4.32
C ARG A 167 -0.49 23.58 4.14
N ALA A 168 0.23 23.86 5.23
CA ALA A 168 1.45 24.68 5.18
C ALA A 168 2.57 23.99 4.39
N VAL A 169 2.66 22.66 4.43
CA VAL A 169 3.60 21.87 3.63
C VAL A 169 3.20 21.91 2.16
N ALA A 170 1.94 21.61 1.85
CA ALA A 170 1.45 21.61 0.48
C ALA A 170 1.58 22.98 -0.19
N ALA A 171 1.34 24.08 0.56
CA ALA A 171 1.46 25.44 0.04
C ALA A 171 2.91 25.81 -0.39
N ARG A 172 3.93 25.09 0.05
CA ARG A 172 5.35 25.33 -0.31
C ARG A 172 5.98 24.23 -1.15
N ALA A 173 5.28 23.10 -1.34
CA ALA A 173 5.74 22.03 -2.20
C ALA A 173 5.44 22.39 -3.67
N ASP A 174 6.35 22.07 -4.58
CA ASP A 174 6.11 22.21 -6.02
C ASP A 174 5.03 21.25 -6.53
N VAL A 175 4.94 20.08 -5.87
CA VAL A 175 3.87 19.09 -6.08
C VAL A 175 3.66 18.27 -4.82
N SER A 176 2.38 17.98 -4.53
CA SER A 176 1.96 17.10 -3.42
C SER A 176 1.33 15.83 -4.00
N LEU A 177 1.90 14.66 -3.64
CA LEU A 177 1.50 13.36 -4.17
C LEU A 177 0.64 12.59 -3.16
N PHE A 178 -0.37 11.91 -3.69
CA PHE A 178 -1.29 11.05 -2.93
C PHE A 178 -1.38 9.67 -3.58
N VAL A 179 -1.65 8.64 -2.76
CA VAL A 179 -1.68 7.24 -3.23
C VAL A 179 -2.88 6.92 -4.12
N SER A 180 -3.91 7.75 -4.11
CA SER A 180 -5.12 7.55 -4.93
C SER A 180 -5.82 8.86 -5.24
N ALA A 181 -6.65 8.86 -6.28
CA ALA A 181 -7.51 9.99 -6.63
C ALA A 181 -8.51 10.33 -5.50
N ALA A 182 -8.94 9.34 -4.72
CA ALA A 182 -9.82 9.55 -3.58
C ALA A 182 -9.12 10.34 -2.45
N GLU A 183 -7.86 10.01 -2.14
CA GLU A 183 -7.05 10.73 -1.15
C GLU A 183 -6.72 12.16 -1.64
N GLU A 184 -6.38 12.32 -2.90
CA GLU A 184 -6.14 13.65 -3.50
C GLU A 184 -7.39 14.53 -3.42
N ALA A 185 -8.54 14.01 -3.84
CA ALA A 185 -9.82 14.74 -3.78
C ALA A 185 -10.23 15.06 -2.33
N LEU A 186 -9.99 14.12 -1.39
CA LEU A 186 -10.19 14.34 0.04
C LEU A 186 -9.30 15.48 0.54
N PHE A 187 -8.01 15.47 0.21
CA PHE A 187 -7.07 16.52 0.60
C PHE A 187 -7.50 17.89 0.07
N ARG A 188 -7.81 18.01 -1.21
CA ARG A 188 -8.30 19.27 -1.85
C ARG A 188 -9.53 19.81 -1.10
N ARG A 189 -10.49 18.93 -0.80
CA ARG A 189 -11.72 19.33 -0.08
C ARG A 189 -11.45 19.86 1.32
N VAL A 190 -10.60 19.16 2.11
CA VAL A 190 -10.37 19.53 3.52
C VAL A 190 -9.32 20.62 3.68
N SER A 191 -8.36 20.73 2.77
CA SER A 191 -7.36 21.79 2.79
C SER A 191 -7.89 23.11 2.25
N GLY A 192 -8.83 23.07 1.30
CA GLY A 192 -9.31 24.27 0.60
C GLY A 192 -8.24 24.90 -0.32
N LEU A 193 -7.14 24.20 -0.59
CA LEU A 193 -6.08 24.68 -1.49
C LEU A 193 -6.45 24.36 -2.94
N THR A 194 -6.31 25.35 -3.82
CA THR A 194 -6.42 25.20 -5.27
C THR A 194 -5.04 25.14 -5.94
N GLU A 195 -4.05 25.73 -5.31
CA GLU A 195 -2.64 25.77 -5.70
C GLU A 195 -1.77 25.47 -4.46
N PRO A 196 -0.58 24.91 -4.59
CA PRO A 196 0.08 24.37 -5.78
C PRO A 196 -0.48 22.98 -6.19
N ALA A 197 0.11 22.42 -7.28
CA ALA A 197 -0.36 21.18 -7.89
C ALA A 197 -0.39 19.99 -6.91
N THR A 198 -1.52 19.29 -6.90
CA THR A 198 -1.63 17.95 -6.32
C THR A 198 -1.68 16.93 -7.45
N ALA A 199 -1.16 15.74 -7.22
CA ALA A 199 -1.15 14.68 -8.21
C ALA A 199 -1.29 13.30 -7.53
N VAL A 200 -1.63 12.31 -8.32
CA VAL A 200 -1.75 10.92 -7.88
C VAL A 200 -0.52 10.15 -8.30
N LEU A 201 0.09 9.45 -7.35
CA LEU A 201 1.13 8.46 -7.59
C LEU A 201 0.72 7.16 -6.88
N GLU A 202 0.08 6.28 -7.64
CA GLU A 202 -0.49 5.05 -7.09
C GLU A 202 0.58 4.01 -6.74
N ASN A 203 0.22 3.05 -5.90
CA ASN A 203 1.06 1.88 -5.64
C ASN A 203 0.98 0.91 -6.82
N GLY A 204 2.12 0.30 -7.14
CA GLY A 204 2.19 -0.85 -8.02
C GLY A 204 2.06 -2.17 -7.27
N VAL A 205 2.03 -3.26 -8.04
CA VAL A 205 2.12 -4.63 -7.55
C VAL A 205 3.50 -5.19 -7.89
N ASP A 206 4.08 -5.93 -6.97
CA ASP A 206 5.32 -6.67 -7.22
C ASP A 206 5.02 -7.91 -8.07
N LEU A 207 5.17 -7.74 -9.38
CA LEU A 207 4.91 -8.78 -10.37
C LEU A 207 5.97 -9.89 -10.37
N THR A 208 7.12 -9.65 -9.75
CA THR A 208 8.17 -10.66 -9.56
C THR A 208 7.81 -11.57 -8.39
N ARG A 209 7.38 -10.98 -7.30
CA ARG A 209 6.90 -11.72 -6.13
C ARG A 209 5.59 -12.46 -6.43
N PHE A 210 4.61 -11.78 -7.05
CA PHE A 210 3.33 -12.34 -7.44
C PHE A 210 3.37 -12.72 -8.93
N CYS A 211 4.09 -13.78 -9.26
CA CYS A 211 4.16 -14.30 -10.62
C CYS A 211 3.35 -15.62 -10.75
N ALA A 212 2.97 -15.92 -11.97
CA ALA A 212 2.45 -17.24 -12.33
C ALA A 212 3.59 -18.28 -12.14
N GLY A 213 3.63 -18.92 -10.99
CA GLY A 213 4.65 -19.90 -10.64
C GLY A 213 4.03 -21.17 -10.05
N THR A 214 4.76 -22.27 -10.15
CA THR A 214 4.41 -23.53 -9.48
C THR A 214 5.02 -23.50 -8.07
N TRP A 215 4.15 -23.39 -7.09
CA TRP A 215 4.51 -23.49 -5.68
C TRP A 215 4.03 -24.85 -5.16
N PRO A 216 4.75 -25.49 -4.21
CA PRO A 216 4.26 -26.71 -3.59
C PRO A 216 2.87 -26.48 -3.00
N ARG A 217 1.92 -27.34 -3.42
CA ARG A 217 0.55 -27.26 -2.90
C ARG A 217 0.55 -27.51 -1.39
N PRO A 218 -0.06 -26.63 -0.57
CA PRO A 218 -0.13 -26.84 0.87
C PRO A 218 -0.88 -28.14 1.18
N GLN A 219 -0.33 -28.97 2.05
CA GLN A 219 -0.95 -30.28 2.40
C GLN A 219 -2.38 -30.10 2.91
N ALA A 220 -2.65 -29.05 3.70
CA ALA A 220 -3.99 -28.77 4.21
C ALA A 220 -5.00 -28.42 3.10
N ALA A 221 -4.57 -27.99 1.90
CA ALA A 221 -5.43 -27.73 0.77
C ALA A 221 -6.02 -29.00 0.17
N GLY A 222 -5.35 -30.17 0.31
CA GLY A 222 -5.76 -31.42 -0.31
C GLY A 222 -5.87 -31.31 -1.84
N ASP A 223 -6.52 -32.23 -2.51
CA ASP A 223 -6.64 -32.27 -3.98
C ASP A 223 -7.94 -31.66 -4.53
N ALA A 224 -8.90 -31.39 -3.66
CA ALA A 224 -10.21 -30.83 -4.01
C ALA A 224 -10.11 -29.40 -4.61
N PRO A 225 -11.14 -28.96 -5.35
CA PRO A 225 -11.22 -27.58 -5.81
C PRO A 225 -11.10 -26.58 -4.67
N LEU A 226 -10.14 -25.65 -4.79
CA LEU A 226 -9.78 -24.72 -3.74
C LEU A 226 -10.17 -23.29 -4.11
N ILE A 227 -10.94 -22.68 -3.24
CA ILE A 227 -11.31 -21.26 -3.24
C ILE A 227 -10.50 -20.58 -2.16
N VAL A 228 -9.83 -19.48 -2.46
CA VAL A 228 -8.92 -18.81 -1.50
C VAL A 228 -9.35 -17.36 -1.25
N PHE A 229 -9.31 -16.96 0.02
CA PHE A 229 -9.33 -15.58 0.44
C PHE A 229 -8.05 -15.27 1.20
N THR A 230 -7.38 -14.15 0.89
CA THR A 230 -6.18 -13.70 1.60
C THR A 230 -6.42 -12.41 2.35
N GLY A 231 -5.84 -12.26 3.55
CA GLY A 231 -5.92 -11.00 4.29
C GLY A 231 -5.55 -11.11 5.76
N GLN A 232 -5.53 -9.97 6.44
CA GLN A 232 -5.35 -9.88 7.89
C GLN A 232 -6.70 -10.14 8.58
N MET A 233 -6.79 -11.16 9.45
CA MET A 233 -8.05 -11.70 9.97
C MET A 233 -8.51 -11.09 11.30
N ASP A 234 -7.90 -9.99 11.75
CA ASP A 234 -8.38 -9.07 12.80
C ASP A 234 -8.93 -7.75 12.22
N TYR A 235 -8.90 -7.59 10.89
CA TYR A 235 -9.47 -6.44 10.21
C TYR A 235 -10.95 -6.66 9.88
N LEU A 236 -11.82 -5.81 10.42
CA LEU A 236 -13.27 -5.97 10.38
C LEU A 236 -13.87 -6.29 8.98
N PRO A 237 -13.48 -5.59 7.90
CA PRO A 237 -13.96 -5.93 6.56
C PRO A 237 -13.61 -7.35 6.10
N ASN A 238 -12.45 -7.87 6.50
CA ASN A 238 -12.05 -9.24 6.15
C ASN A 238 -12.83 -10.26 6.98
N ILE A 239 -13.02 -10.00 8.28
CA ILE A 239 -13.84 -10.86 9.17
C ILE A 239 -15.26 -10.98 8.61
N ASP A 240 -15.88 -9.85 8.26
CA ASP A 240 -17.22 -9.80 7.68
C ASP A 240 -17.30 -10.59 6.38
N ALA A 241 -16.36 -10.37 5.46
CA ALA A 241 -16.32 -11.03 4.16
C ALA A 241 -16.19 -12.56 4.26
N VAL A 242 -15.24 -13.06 5.06
CA VAL A 242 -15.02 -14.51 5.18
C VAL A 242 -16.14 -15.19 5.94
N THR A 243 -16.73 -14.52 6.92
CA THR A 243 -17.89 -15.03 7.67
C THR A 243 -19.10 -15.15 6.75
N TRP A 244 -19.41 -14.09 6.02
CA TRP A 244 -20.52 -14.11 5.05
C TRP A 244 -20.31 -15.15 3.97
N PHE A 245 -19.12 -15.25 3.38
CA PHE A 245 -18.83 -16.23 2.35
C PHE A 245 -18.96 -17.67 2.87
N ALA A 246 -18.45 -17.96 4.06
CA ALA A 246 -18.50 -19.29 4.65
C ALA A 246 -19.92 -19.75 5.00
N HIS A 247 -20.80 -18.82 5.42
CA HIS A 247 -22.17 -19.16 5.83
C HIS A 247 -23.19 -19.09 4.69
N GLU A 248 -23.05 -18.13 3.77
CA GLU A 248 -24.08 -17.83 2.78
C GLU A 248 -23.71 -18.29 1.36
N VAL A 249 -22.41 -18.28 0.99
CA VAL A 249 -21.97 -18.58 -0.38
C VAL A 249 -21.46 -20.01 -0.50
N LEU A 250 -20.59 -20.44 0.42
CA LEU A 250 -19.98 -21.77 0.34
C LEU A 250 -21.00 -22.91 0.34
N PRO A 251 -22.10 -22.89 1.13
CA PRO A 251 -23.12 -23.93 1.05
C PRO A 251 -23.72 -24.05 -0.36
N LEU A 252 -24.03 -22.93 -1.02
CA LEU A 252 -24.57 -22.92 -2.39
C LEU A 252 -23.59 -23.51 -3.43
N ILE A 253 -22.30 -23.30 -3.19
CA ILE A 253 -21.24 -23.91 -4.02
C ILE A 253 -21.19 -25.40 -3.73
N ARG A 254 -21.21 -25.83 -2.47
CA ARG A 254 -21.07 -27.23 -2.07
C ARG A 254 -22.29 -28.09 -2.42
N ASP A 255 -23.46 -27.50 -2.55
CA ASP A 255 -24.66 -28.20 -3.09
C ASP A 255 -24.43 -28.70 -4.53
N ARG A 256 -23.55 -28.04 -5.30
CA ARG A 256 -23.26 -28.35 -6.71
C ARG A 256 -21.85 -28.92 -6.92
N GLN A 257 -20.92 -28.69 -5.97
CA GLN A 257 -19.54 -29.17 -5.95
C GLN A 257 -19.16 -29.55 -4.50
N ALA A 258 -19.61 -30.73 -4.05
CA ALA A 258 -19.63 -31.18 -2.66
C ALA A 258 -18.23 -31.19 -2.00
N ASP A 259 -17.17 -31.40 -2.77
CA ASP A 259 -15.77 -31.43 -2.31
C ASP A 259 -15.09 -30.07 -2.34
N ALA A 260 -15.74 -29.00 -2.80
CA ALA A 260 -15.16 -27.66 -2.83
C ALA A 260 -14.73 -27.22 -1.42
N ARG A 261 -13.52 -26.59 -1.35
CA ARG A 261 -12.94 -26.09 -0.12
C ARG A 261 -12.72 -24.59 -0.19
N PHE A 262 -12.89 -23.93 0.95
CA PHE A 262 -12.64 -22.51 1.11
C PHE A 262 -11.50 -22.29 2.13
N ALA A 263 -10.37 -21.77 1.68
CA ALA A 263 -9.24 -21.46 2.54
C ALA A 263 -9.21 -19.95 2.88
N ILE A 264 -9.25 -19.66 4.17
CA ILE A 264 -9.09 -18.33 4.77
C ILE A 264 -7.63 -18.21 5.20
N VAL A 265 -6.84 -17.51 4.40
CA VAL A 265 -5.38 -17.45 4.52
C VAL A 265 -4.96 -16.10 5.07
N GLY A 266 -4.34 -16.09 6.27
CA GLY A 266 -3.77 -14.86 6.81
C GLY A 266 -3.64 -14.80 8.32
N ARG A 267 -2.86 -13.83 8.76
CA ARG A 267 -2.46 -13.66 10.16
C ARG A 267 -3.59 -13.16 11.07
N ALA A 268 -3.39 -13.35 12.36
CA ALA A 268 -4.22 -12.82 13.45
C ALA A 268 -5.73 -13.15 13.34
N PRO A 269 -6.14 -14.43 13.08
CA PRO A 269 -7.55 -14.76 13.04
C PRO A 269 -8.18 -14.55 14.42
N THR A 270 -9.31 -13.84 14.44
CA THR A 270 -10.13 -13.70 15.64
C THR A 270 -10.77 -15.04 16.01
N GLU A 271 -11.32 -15.16 17.22
CA GLU A 271 -12.03 -16.35 17.64
C GLU A 271 -13.19 -16.69 16.69
N ALA A 272 -13.96 -15.67 16.27
CA ALA A 272 -15.03 -15.82 15.29
C ALA A 272 -14.54 -16.41 13.96
N VAL A 273 -13.39 -15.94 13.44
CA VAL A 273 -12.82 -16.48 12.20
C VAL A 273 -12.30 -17.90 12.41
N ARG A 274 -11.66 -18.20 13.55
CA ARG A 274 -11.20 -19.56 13.86
C ARG A 274 -12.37 -20.54 13.93
N ALA A 275 -13.50 -20.15 14.50
CA ALA A 275 -14.69 -20.98 14.59
C ALA A 275 -15.25 -21.40 13.22
N LEU A 276 -15.01 -20.62 12.15
CA LEU A 276 -15.41 -21.00 10.79
C LEU A 276 -14.75 -22.30 10.32
N GLY A 277 -13.57 -22.64 10.87
CA GLY A 277 -12.89 -23.91 10.56
C GLY A 277 -13.67 -25.17 10.97
N ALA A 278 -14.72 -25.06 11.77
CA ALA A 278 -15.64 -26.16 12.08
C ALA A 278 -16.69 -26.40 10.99
N LEU A 279 -16.84 -25.47 10.05
CA LEU A 279 -17.79 -25.61 8.94
C LEU A 279 -17.24 -26.58 7.88
N PRO A 280 -18.11 -27.40 7.24
CA PRO A 280 -17.69 -28.31 6.19
C PRO A 280 -17.00 -27.61 5.03
N GLY A 281 -15.77 -28.03 4.71
CA GLY A 281 -15.00 -27.49 3.59
C GLY A 281 -14.26 -26.18 3.89
N VAL A 282 -14.31 -25.62 5.10
CA VAL A 282 -13.58 -24.42 5.47
C VAL A 282 -12.22 -24.77 6.08
N ILE A 283 -11.18 -24.05 5.64
CA ILE A 283 -9.81 -24.14 6.17
C ILE A 283 -9.44 -22.76 6.68
N VAL A 284 -9.06 -22.63 7.96
CA VAL A 284 -8.51 -21.41 8.53
C VAL A 284 -7.03 -21.65 8.84
N THR A 285 -6.13 -21.00 8.07
CA THR A 285 -4.70 -21.31 8.15
C THR A 285 -3.99 -20.61 9.33
N GLY A 286 -4.50 -19.47 9.76
CA GLY A 286 -3.72 -18.56 10.57
C GLY A 286 -2.60 -17.91 9.75
N GLU A 287 -1.56 -17.45 10.44
CA GLU A 287 -0.38 -16.89 9.79
C GLU A 287 0.39 -17.96 9.01
N VAL A 288 0.71 -17.64 7.78
CA VAL A 288 1.55 -18.47 6.91
C VAL A 288 2.82 -17.71 6.54
N PRO A 289 3.97 -18.37 6.38
CA PRO A 289 5.21 -17.71 5.98
C PRO A 289 5.09 -17.05 4.59
N ASP A 290 4.26 -17.64 3.73
CA ASP A 290 4.03 -17.19 2.35
C ASP A 290 2.62 -17.52 1.89
N THR A 291 1.94 -16.55 1.30
CA THR A 291 0.59 -16.74 0.74
C THR A 291 0.61 -17.33 -0.67
N ARG A 292 1.73 -17.24 -1.38
CA ARG A 292 1.86 -17.67 -2.77
C ARG A 292 1.55 -19.16 -3.02
N PRO A 293 1.96 -20.11 -2.15
CA PRO A 293 1.55 -21.50 -2.29
C PRO A 293 0.03 -21.69 -2.28
N TRP A 294 -0.68 -20.93 -1.47
CA TRP A 294 -2.16 -20.97 -1.40
C TRP A 294 -2.80 -20.34 -2.64
N LEU A 295 -2.29 -19.19 -3.09
CA LEU A 295 -2.73 -18.57 -4.34
C LEU A 295 -2.47 -19.48 -5.52
N SER A 296 -1.27 -20.08 -5.62
CA SER A 296 -0.92 -21.01 -6.69
C SER A 296 -1.86 -22.24 -6.71
N ALA A 297 -2.21 -22.77 -5.55
CA ALA A 297 -3.11 -23.91 -5.40
C ALA A 297 -4.59 -23.59 -5.72
N ALA A 298 -4.98 -22.31 -5.65
CA ALA A 298 -6.36 -21.89 -5.87
C ALA A 298 -6.82 -22.08 -7.32
N GLN A 299 -8.02 -22.57 -7.51
CA GLN A 299 -8.75 -22.47 -8.78
C GLN A 299 -9.44 -21.13 -8.90
N VAL A 300 -9.93 -20.57 -7.79
CA VAL A 300 -10.59 -19.25 -7.75
C VAL A 300 -10.14 -18.52 -6.50
N VAL A 301 -9.80 -17.25 -6.64
CA VAL A 301 -9.61 -16.36 -5.50
C VAL A 301 -10.85 -15.49 -5.34
N VAL A 302 -11.32 -15.32 -4.10
CA VAL A 302 -12.52 -14.54 -3.82
C VAL A 302 -12.18 -13.30 -2.98
N ALA A 303 -12.86 -12.19 -3.28
CA ALA A 303 -12.81 -10.96 -2.50
C ALA A 303 -14.23 -10.43 -2.25
N PRO A 304 -15.03 -11.11 -1.41
CA PRO A 304 -16.45 -10.83 -1.20
C PRO A 304 -16.65 -9.74 -0.15
N LEU A 305 -15.91 -8.63 -0.25
CA LEU A 305 -15.93 -7.54 0.72
C LEU A 305 -17.24 -6.75 0.59
N ARG A 306 -18.00 -6.64 1.66
CA ARG A 306 -19.22 -5.80 1.74
C ARG A 306 -18.91 -4.40 2.29
N ILE A 307 -17.73 -4.26 2.86
CA ILE A 307 -17.17 -3.01 3.38
C ILE A 307 -15.77 -2.90 2.83
N ALA A 308 -15.54 -1.98 1.90
CA ALA A 308 -14.21 -1.69 1.36
C ALA A 308 -14.05 -0.20 1.07
N ARG A 309 -12.83 0.28 1.09
CA ARG A 309 -12.44 1.60 0.61
C ARG A 309 -11.09 1.50 -0.07
N GLY A 310 -10.95 2.17 -1.21
CA GLY A 310 -9.72 2.18 -2.00
C GLY A 310 -9.37 0.82 -2.61
N ILE A 311 -8.26 0.80 -3.31
CA ILE A 311 -7.78 -0.35 -4.06
C ILE A 311 -7.47 -1.54 -3.12
N GLN A 312 -8.01 -2.69 -3.43
CA GLN A 312 -7.82 -3.92 -2.67
C GLN A 312 -6.61 -4.70 -3.17
N ASN A 313 -5.47 -4.59 -2.47
CA ASN A 313 -4.21 -5.26 -2.84
C ASN A 313 -4.39 -6.77 -3.05
N LYS A 314 -5.23 -7.44 -2.27
CA LYS A 314 -5.50 -8.88 -2.41
C LYS A 314 -6.07 -9.26 -3.77
N VAL A 315 -6.87 -8.37 -4.39
CA VAL A 315 -7.39 -8.56 -5.75
C VAL A 315 -6.26 -8.41 -6.76
N LEU A 316 -5.45 -7.36 -6.63
CA LEU A 316 -4.30 -7.12 -7.51
C LEU A 316 -3.25 -8.24 -7.38
N GLU A 317 -2.95 -8.71 -6.17
CA GLU A 317 -2.01 -9.79 -5.90
C GLU A 317 -2.47 -11.12 -6.51
N ALA A 318 -3.78 -11.42 -6.42
CA ALA A 318 -4.37 -12.60 -7.03
C ALA A 318 -4.32 -12.53 -8.56
N MET A 319 -4.70 -11.40 -9.15
CA MET A 319 -4.63 -11.17 -10.59
C MET A 319 -3.19 -11.21 -11.10
N ALA A 320 -2.24 -10.64 -10.36
CA ALA A 320 -0.80 -10.69 -10.65
C ALA A 320 -0.25 -12.13 -10.59
N SER A 321 -0.79 -12.97 -9.71
CA SER A 321 -0.46 -14.40 -9.62
C SER A 321 -1.14 -15.23 -10.72
N ALA A 322 -1.73 -14.59 -11.73
CA ALA A 322 -2.52 -15.23 -12.78
C ALA A 322 -3.61 -16.13 -12.20
N LYS A 323 -4.44 -15.59 -11.29
CA LYS A 323 -5.60 -16.27 -10.73
C LYS A 323 -6.91 -15.63 -11.17
N ALA A 324 -7.90 -16.49 -11.46
CA ALA A 324 -9.25 -16.03 -11.69
C ALA A 324 -9.85 -15.48 -10.37
N VAL A 325 -10.39 -14.27 -10.43
CA VAL A 325 -10.90 -13.55 -9.25
C VAL A 325 -12.42 -13.37 -9.36
N VAL A 326 -13.14 -13.67 -8.27
CA VAL A 326 -14.52 -13.26 -8.07
C VAL A 326 -14.56 -12.26 -6.94
N ALA A 327 -14.94 -11.02 -7.25
CA ALA A 327 -14.95 -9.89 -6.32
C ALA A 327 -16.37 -9.35 -6.12
N SER A 328 -16.62 -8.69 -5.00
CA SER A 328 -17.78 -7.79 -4.85
C SER A 328 -17.53 -6.49 -5.63
N LEU A 329 -18.55 -5.66 -5.80
CA LEU A 329 -18.40 -4.33 -6.39
C LEU A 329 -17.45 -3.46 -5.56
N GLU A 330 -17.59 -3.52 -4.24
CA GLU A 330 -16.76 -2.80 -3.28
C GLU A 330 -15.29 -3.21 -3.33
N ALA A 331 -15.03 -4.51 -3.56
CA ALA A 331 -13.66 -5.01 -3.68
C ALA A 331 -13.03 -4.68 -5.04
N ALA A 332 -13.84 -4.51 -6.09
CA ALA A 332 -13.39 -4.12 -7.42
C ALA A 332 -13.33 -2.59 -7.61
N GLU A 333 -13.89 -1.81 -6.68
CA GLU A 333 -13.89 -0.35 -6.74
C GLU A 333 -12.46 0.20 -6.82
N GLY A 334 -12.22 1.07 -7.81
CA GLY A 334 -10.90 1.67 -8.05
C GLY A 334 -9.90 0.76 -8.77
N ILE A 335 -10.28 -0.48 -9.11
CA ILE A 335 -9.48 -1.36 -9.94
C ILE A 335 -9.95 -1.25 -11.38
N ASP A 336 -9.04 -0.79 -12.26
CA ASP A 336 -9.28 -0.75 -13.70
C ASP A 336 -9.15 -2.17 -14.28
N ALA A 337 -10.26 -2.93 -14.13
CA ALA A 337 -10.36 -4.31 -14.61
C ALA A 337 -11.75 -4.59 -15.19
N CYS A 338 -11.79 -5.27 -16.33
CA CYS A 338 -13.01 -5.52 -17.10
C CYS A 338 -13.74 -6.74 -16.54
N HIS A 339 -14.99 -6.52 -16.05
CA HIS A 339 -15.88 -7.62 -15.66
C HIS A 339 -16.11 -8.61 -16.81
N GLY A 340 -16.06 -9.90 -16.50
CA GLY A 340 -16.25 -10.98 -17.48
C GLY A 340 -15.01 -11.34 -18.28
N LYS A 341 -13.98 -10.48 -18.28
CA LYS A 341 -12.71 -10.70 -19.00
C LYS A 341 -11.53 -10.89 -18.06
N GLU A 342 -11.32 -9.96 -17.14
CA GLU A 342 -10.14 -9.92 -16.26
C GLU A 342 -10.47 -10.35 -14.83
N LEU A 343 -11.74 -10.19 -14.42
CA LEU A 343 -12.31 -10.70 -13.18
C LEU A 343 -13.83 -10.87 -13.32
N LEU A 344 -14.47 -11.52 -12.33
CA LEU A 344 -15.93 -11.51 -12.19
C LEU A 344 -16.35 -10.64 -11.02
N ILE A 345 -17.41 -9.82 -11.22
CA ILE A 345 -18.02 -9.01 -10.16
C ILE A 345 -19.39 -9.62 -9.84
N ALA A 346 -19.63 -9.92 -8.56
CA ALA A 346 -20.90 -10.50 -8.10
C ALA A 346 -21.21 -10.00 -6.68
N GLN A 347 -22.48 -9.59 -6.42
CA GLN A 347 -22.87 -8.94 -5.18
C GLN A 347 -23.67 -9.84 -4.23
N THR A 348 -24.53 -10.72 -4.75
CA THR A 348 -25.36 -11.59 -3.92
C THR A 348 -24.69 -12.94 -3.69
N ALA A 349 -25.10 -13.66 -2.67
CA ALA A 349 -24.57 -14.99 -2.37
C ALA A 349 -24.76 -15.95 -3.57
N ALA A 350 -25.94 -15.93 -4.18
CA ALA A 350 -26.23 -16.75 -5.37
C ALA A 350 -25.32 -16.37 -6.55
N ALA A 351 -25.17 -15.07 -6.84
CA ALA A 351 -24.31 -14.61 -7.93
C ALA A 351 -22.82 -14.93 -7.69
N GLN A 352 -22.34 -14.81 -6.43
CA GLN A 352 -20.98 -15.22 -6.05
C GLN A 352 -20.78 -16.73 -6.26
N ALA A 353 -21.74 -17.54 -5.80
CA ALA A 353 -21.70 -18.99 -5.99
C ALA A 353 -21.70 -19.38 -7.48
N ASP A 354 -22.58 -18.79 -8.29
CA ASP A 354 -22.65 -19.04 -9.73
C ASP A 354 -21.35 -18.61 -10.44
N ALA A 355 -20.79 -17.46 -10.08
CA ALA A 355 -19.52 -16.98 -10.63
C ALA A 355 -18.37 -17.95 -10.32
N VAL A 356 -18.24 -18.39 -9.05
CA VAL A 356 -17.23 -19.37 -8.65
C VAL A 356 -17.41 -20.69 -9.40
N LEU A 357 -18.61 -21.25 -9.41
CA LEU A 357 -18.90 -22.51 -10.07
C LEU A 357 -18.65 -22.45 -11.59
N SER A 358 -18.97 -21.33 -12.23
CA SER A 358 -18.69 -21.14 -13.66
C SER A 358 -17.19 -21.24 -13.99
N LEU A 359 -16.31 -20.84 -13.05
CA LEU A 359 -14.86 -20.94 -13.21
C LEU A 359 -14.33 -22.33 -12.79
N LEU A 360 -14.97 -23.00 -11.85
CA LEU A 360 -14.60 -24.37 -11.45
C LEU A 360 -14.97 -25.38 -12.55
N HIS A 361 -16.11 -25.22 -13.19
CA HIS A 361 -16.65 -26.16 -14.18
C HIS A 361 -16.18 -25.89 -15.62
N ASP A 362 -15.62 -24.69 -15.90
CA ASP A 362 -15.04 -24.32 -17.20
C ASP A 362 -13.57 -23.92 -17.07
N PRO A 363 -12.65 -24.90 -17.12
CA PRO A 363 -11.22 -24.64 -17.06
C PRO A 363 -10.70 -23.74 -18.20
N ALA A 364 -11.29 -23.80 -19.38
CA ALA A 364 -10.86 -22.98 -20.53
C ALA A 364 -11.18 -21.50 -20.27
N ARG A 365 -12.39 -21.20 -19.81
CA ARG A 365 -12.79 -19.85 -19.39
C ARG A 365 -11.91 -19.34 -18.25
N ARG A 366 -11.62 -20.19 -17.26
CA ARG A 366 -10.75 -19.83 -16.14
C ARG A 366 -9.35 -19.44 -16.61
N VAL A 367 -8.71 -20.27 -17.42
CA VAL A 367 -7.36 -20.01 -17.97
C VAL A 367 -7.33 -18.75 -18.81
N ALA A 368 -8.34 -18.51 -19.63
CA ALA A 368 -8.45 -17.27 -20.41
C ALA A 368 -8.54 -16.02 -19.51
N MET A 369 -9.32 -16.10 -18.41
CA MET A 369 -9.43 -15.01 -17.44
C MET A 369 -8.12 -14.81 -16.65
N GLU A 370 -7.45 -15.88 -16.23
CA GLU A 370 -6.15 -15.84 -15.55
C GLU A 370 -5.09 -15.13 -16.41
N ALA A 371 -5.03 -15.43 -17.70
CA ALA A 371 -4.12 -14.77 -18.63
C ALA A 371 -4.47 -13.28 -18.84
N ALA A 372 -5.76 -12.96 -18.99
CA ALA A 372 -6.21 -11.58 -19.12
C ALA A 372 -5.96 -10.76 -17.84
N ALA A 373 -6.21 -11.35 -16.67
CA ALA A 373 -5.92 -10.73 -15.37
C ALA A 373 -4.43 -10.39 -15.23
N ARG A 374 -3.54 -11.34 -15.55
CA ARG A 374 -2.10 -11.14 -15.50
C ARG A 374 -1.65 -10.02 -16.47
N ALA A 375 -2.10 -10.06 -17.72
CA ALA A 375 -1.77 -9.04 -18.71
C ALA A 375 -2.21 -7.64 -18.28
N ALA A 376 -3.39 -7.53 -17.65
CA ALA A 376 -3.87 -6.27 -17.08
C ALA A 376 -2.95 -5.74 -15.97
N MET A 377 -2.47 -6.63 -15.08
CA MET A 377 -1.54 -6.23 -14.03
C MET A 377 -0.20 -5.76 -14.60
N GLU A 378 0.35 -6.45 -15.59
CA GLU A 378 1.59 -6.06 -16.25
C GLU A 378 1.48 -4.69 -16.93
N ALA A 379 0.38 -4.45 -17.64
CA ALA A 379 0.17 -3.24 -18.38
C ALA A 379 -0.15 -2.00 -17.50
N ARG A 380 -0.90 -2.19 -16.41
CA ARG A 380 -1.53 -1.07 -15.67
C ARG A 380 -1.11 -0.96 -14.21
N TYR A 381 -0.65 -2.05 -13.59
CA TYR A 381 -0.42 -2.12 -12.14
C TYR A 381 1.00 -2.49 -11.75
N SER A 382 1.92 -2.71 -12.70
CA SER A 382 3.33 -2.85 -12.37
C SER A 382 3.86 -1.56 -11.69
N TRP A 383 4.85 -1.69 -10.82
CA TRP A 383 5.51 -0.51 -10.26
C TRP A 383 6.05 0.42 -11.34
N ALA A 384 6.62 -0.13 -12.42
CA ALA A 384 7.10 0.66 -13.55
C ALA A 384 5.95 1.47 -14.22
N ALA A 385 4.77 0.86 -14.45
CA ALA A 385 3.63 1.56 -15.01
C ALA A 385 3.10 2.66 -14.08
N LYS A 386 2.97 2.36 -12.77
CA LYS A 386 2.46 3.32 -11.78
C LYS A 386 3.44 4.45 -11.47
N LEU A 387 4.75 4.22 -11.57
CA LEU A 387 5.77 5.24 -11.34
C LEU A 387 6.20 5.99 -12.63
N ALA A 388 5.66 5.64 -13.80
CA ALA A 388 5.96 6.34 -15.05
C ALA A 388 5.81 7.88 -14.98
N PRO A 389 4.81 8.48 -14.26
CA PRO A 389 4.70 9.92 -14.11
C PRO A 389 5.76 10.57 -13.21
N LEU A 390 6.53 9.80 -12.44
CA LEU A 390 7.44 10.29 -11.41
C LEU A 390 8.46 11.31 -11.96
N ALA A 391 9.04 11.05 -13.14
CA ALA A 391 9.99 11.94 -13.79
C ALA A 391 9.40 13.34 -14.01
N SER A 392 8.14 13.43 -14.45
CA SER A 392 7.46 14.71 -14.64
C SER A 392 7.20 15.44 -13.32
N TYR A 393 6.87 14.71 -12.26
CA TYR A 393 6.63 15.30 -10.93
C TYR A 393 7.90 15.87 -10.31
N ILE A 394 9.04 15.22 -10.51
CA ILE A 394 10.33 15.73 -10.06
C ILE A 394 10.94 16.79 -10.99
N GLY A 395 10.32 17.04 -12.16
CA GLY A 395 10.77 18.05 -13.13
C GLY A 395 12.07 17.70 -13.85
N LEU A 396 12.40 16.41 -13.95
CA LEU A 396 13.51 15.88 -14.72
C LEU A 396 12.95 15.15 -15.93
N ASP A 397 13.27 15.62 -17.13
CA ASP A 397 12.86 14.97 -18.38
C ASP A 397 13.71 13.72 -18.63
N THR A 398 13.05 12.57 -18.79
CA THR A 398 13.67 11.27 -19.12
C THR A 398 14.33 11.23 -20.50
N ARG A 399 14.24 12.27 -21.31
CA ARG A 399 14.81 12.33 -22.67
C ARG A 399 16.32 12.46 -22.72
N GLN A 400 17.02 12.58 -21.58
CA GLN A 400 18.48 12.79 -21.53
C GLN A 400 19.29 11.61 -20.98
N VAL A 401 18.66 10.49 -20.60
CA VAL A 401 19.36 9.31 -20.05
C VAL A 401 19.71 8.28 -21.13
N ALA A 402 19.30 8.50 -22.38
CA ALA A 402 19.55 7.60 -23.52
C ALA A 402 20.53 8.21 -24.56
N ALA A 403 21.57 8.91 -24.07
CA ALA A 403 22.66 9.39 -24.94
C ALA A 403 24.04 9.01 -24.39
#